data_d2faf295b89f761a31b2bff1a6639718
#
_entry.id   d2faf295b89f761a31b2bff1a6639718
#
_cell.length_a   1.000
_cell.length_b   1.000
_cell.length_c   1.000
_cell.angle_alpha   90.00
_cell.angle_beta   90.00
_cell.angle_gamma   90.00
#
_symmetry.space_group_name_H-M   'P 1'
#
loop_
_entity.id
_entity.type
_entity.pdbx_description
1 polymer ?
#
loop_
_entity_poly.entity_id
_entity_poly.type
_entity_poly.pdbx_seq_one_letter_code
_entity_poly.pdbx_strand_id
1 'polypeptide(L)'
;REGGHSSKRILHAKDATGKEIERALTSYARSHPNILLKPNTLAIDLIQRNHGHPEEGVAGVWCLDQIAQSVITFEADAVVLATGGVGRLWKETTNPDVATGDGLAMAYRTGACVEDMAYIQFHPTALASPVERPFLISEAVRGAGGVLLDERGIEAWEAAKDRAKEAGESTPQPDAFSFTLEHTPEGSLATRDIVARAIDQQMKKHGTTHVYLVTSHLDERLEEKFPTIARRLEAEGLTIG
;
A
#
# COMPACT_ATOMS: atom_id res chain seq x y z
N ARG A 1 -8.51 -13.65 2.09
CA ARG A 1 -7.75 -14.00 0.88
C ARG A 1 -7.45 -12.70 0.15
N GLU A 2 -6.26 -12.52 -0.35
CA GLU A 2 -5.86 -11.40 -1.20
C GLU A 2 -5.65 -11.87 -2.64
N GLY A 3 -5.56 -10.93 -3.58
CA GLY A 3 -5.34 -11.22 -4.99
C GLY A 3 -4.13 -12.12 -5.21
N GLY A 4 -4.24 -13.08 -6.12
CA GLY A 4 -3.18 -14.06 -6.39
C GLY A 4 -3.00 -15.18 -5.36
N HIS A 5 -3.69 -15.16 -4.22
CA HIS A 5 -3.58 -16.21 -3.21
C HIS A 5 -4.58 -17.36 -3.46
N SER A 6 -4.10 -18.59 -3.45
CA SER A 6 -4.93 -19.81 -3.62
C SER A 6 -5.77 -20.14 -2.37
N SER A 7 -5.33 -19.70 -1.17
CA SER A 7 -6.00 -19.99 0.12
C SER A 7 -5.85 -18.85 1.11
N LYS A 8 -6.71 -18.83 2.15
CA LYS A 8 -6.62 -17.90 3.29
C LYS A 8 -5.46 -18.34 4.18
N ARG A 9 -4.30 -17.68 4.12
CA ARG A 9 -3.09 -18.03 4.89
C ARG A 9 -2.39 -16.84 5.54
N ILE A 10 -2.95 -15.64 5.42
CA ILE A 10 -2.36 -14.42 5.96
C ILE A 10 -2.78 -14.28 7.41
N LEU A 11 -1.81 -14.22 8.32
CA LEU A 11 -2.03 -13.80 9.69
C LEU A 11 -2.27 -12.29 9.70
N HIS A 12 -3.29 -11.86 10.42
CA HIS A 12 -3.67 -10.46 10.46
C HIS A 12 -4.23 -10.04 11.83
N ALA A 13 -4.09 -8.76 12.16
CA ALA A 13 -4.73 -8.10 13.29
C ALA A 13 -5.80 -7.14 12.73
N LYS A 14 -6.99 -7.69 12.38
CA LYS A 14 -8.05 -6.98 11.66
C LYS A 14 -7.48 -6.28 10.42
N ASP A 15 -7.67 -4.95 10.30
CA ASP A 15 -7.16 -4.10 9.22
C ASP A 15 -5.94 -3.24 9.63
N ALA A 16 -5.31 -3.56 10.76
CA ALA A 16 -4.16 -2.84 11.33
C ALA A 16 -2.93 -3.73 11.53
N THR A 17 -2.74 -4.74 10.69
CA THR A 17 -1.67 -5.75 10.82
C THR A 17 -0.27 -5.13 10.87
N GLY A 18 0.03 -4.15 10.01
CA GLY A 18 1.34 -3.47 10.01
C GLY A 18 1.63 -2.77 11.34
N LYS A 19 0.64 -2.08 11.91
CA LYS A 19 0.76 -1.42 13.22
C LYS A 19 1.04 -2.42 14.35
N GLU A 20 0.39 -3.58 14.34
CA GLU A 20 0.61 -4.61 15.36
C GLU A 20 2.00 -5.26 15.23
N ILE A 21 2.46 -5.52 14.01
CA ILE A 21 3.81 -6.04 13.76
C ILE A 21 4.86 -5.03 14.27
N GLU A 22 4.73 -3.76 13.90
CA GLU A 22 5.62 -2.70 14.35
C GLU A 22 5.65 -2.57 15.87
N ARG A 23 4.47 -2.58 16.53
CA ARG A 23 4.35 -2.55 18.00
C ARG A 23 5.09 -3.71 18.66
N ALA A 24 4.87 -4.94 18.17
CA ALA A 24 5.45 -6.14 18.73
C ALA A 24 6.97 -6.16 18.57
N LEU A 25 7.47 -5.87 17.36
CA LEU A 25 8.91 -5.87 17.07
C LEU A 25 9.63 -4.75 17.81
N THR A 26 9.06 -3.55 17.89
CA THR A 26 9.64 -2.41 18.63
C THR A 26 9.69 -2.72 20.12
N SER A 27 8.62 -3.32 20.68
CA SER A 27 8.61 -3.75 22.09
C SER A 27 9.70 -4.77 22.38
N TYR A 28 9.85 -5.77 21.52
CA TYR A 28 10.90 -6.77 21.64
C TYR A 28 12.30 -6.15 21.53
N ALA A 29 12.54 -5.31 20.53
CA ALA A 29 13.83 -4.66 20.33
C ALA A 29 14.24 -3.80 21.53
N ARG A 30 13.28 -3.07 22.15
CA ARG A 30 13.53 -2.25 23.36
C ARG A 30 13.96 -3.07 24.58
N SER A 31 13.49 -4.31 24.68
CA SER A 31 13.80 -5.20 25.81
C SER A 31 15.04 -6.07 25.58
N HIS A 32 15.55 -6.13 24.33
CA HIS A 32 16.64 -7.03 23.99
C HIS A 32 18.01 -6.41 24.34
N PRO A 33 18.88 -7.09 25.13
CA PRO A 33 20.11 -6.50 25.65
C PRO A 33 21.16 -6.13 24.59
N ASN A 34 21.12 -6.79 23.43
CA ASN A 34 22.09 -6.58 22.34
C ASN A 34 21.53 -5.63 21.25
N ILE A 35 20.38 -4.98 21.45
CA ILE A 35 19.80 -4.04 20.50
C ILE A 35 19.82 -2.64 21.10
N LEU A 36 20.51 -1.72 20.41
CA LEU A 36 20.50 -0.30 20.74
C LEU A 36 19.64 0.44 19.73
N LEU A 37 18.50 0.96 20.17
CA LEU A 37 17.63 1.81 19.34
C LEU A 37 18.08 3.27 19.43
N LYS A 38 18.24 3.92 18.30
CA LYS A 38 18.60 5.34 18.16
C LYS A 38 17.50 6.10 17.40
N PRO A 39 16.38 6.46 18.06
CA PRO A 39 15.38 7.32 17.46
C PRO A 39 15.94 8.72 17.21
N ASN A 40 15.30 9.51 16.34
CA ASN A 40 15.71 10.86 15.96
C ASN A 40 17.15 10.94 15.41
N THR A 41 17.60 9.86 14.77
CA THR A 41 18.91 9.74 14.17
C THR A 41 18.74 9.47 12.69
N LEU A 42 19.09 10.44 11.84
CA LEU A 42 18.96 10.37 10.38
C LEU A 42 20.29 9.91 9.78
N ALA A 43 20.27 8.81 9.04
CA ALA A 43 21.42 8.38 8.26
C ALA A 43 21.69 9.37 7.12
N ILE A 44 22.92 9.86 7.02
CA ILE A 44 23.35 10.82 6.00
C ILE A 44 23.99 10.08 4.84
N ASP A 45 24.98 9.24 5.13
CA ASP A 45 25.67 8.44 4.12
C ASP A 45 26.40 7.24 4.73
N LEU A 46 26.73 6.28 3.87
CA LEU A 46 27.56 5.14 4.22
C LEU A 46 29.05 5.51 4.19
N ILE A 47 29.82 4.90 5.06
CA ILE A 47 31.27 5.07 5.12
C ILE A 47 31.92 3.92 4.37
N GLN A 48 32.58 4.19 3.26
CA GLN A 48 33.40 3.21 2.58
C GLN A 48 34.66 2.89 3.40
N ARG A 49 35.10 1.61 3.43
CA ARG A 49 36.35 1.22 4.11
C ARG A 49 37.57 1.92 3.48
N ASN A 50 37.56 2.02 2.16
CA ASN A 50 38.50 2.77 1.37
C ASN A 50 37.78 3.62 0.34
N HIS A 51 37.90 4.93 0.44
CA HIS A 51 37.12 5.85 -0.39
C HIS A 51 37.46 5.64 -1.88
N GLY A 52 36.46 5.47 -2.71
CA GLY A 52 36.59 5.18 -4.14
C GLY A 52 36.83 3.70 -4.49
N HIS A 53 36.83 2.81 -3.49
CA HIS A 53 37.00 1.37 -3.64
C HIS A 53 35.81 0.61 -3.10
N PRO A 54 34.66 0.63 -3.81
CA PRO A 54 33.42 0.02 -3.34
C PRO A 54 33.52 -1.49 -3.08
N GLU A 55 34.45 -2.17 -3.76
CA GLU A 55 34.73 -3.60 -3.57
C GLU A 55 35.25 -3.95 -2.19
N GLU A 56 35.83 -3.00 -1.46
CA GLU A 56 36.29 -3.20 -0.08
C GLU A 56 35.16 -3.08 0.95
N GLY A 57 33.97 -2.67 0.50
CA GLY A 57 32.75 -2.59 1.32
C GLY A 57 32.67 -1.35 2.20
N VAL A 58 31.79 -1.43 3.21
CA VAL A 58 31.48 -0.32 4.13
C VAL A 58 32.04 -0.58 5.52
N ALA A 59 32.34 0.50 6.25
CA ALA A 59 32.87 0.49 7.62
C ALA A 59 31.89 1.07 8.63
N GLY A 60 30.74 1.61 8.16
CA GLY A 60 29.78 2.23 9.06
C GLY A 60 28.85 3.21 8.35
N VAL A 61 28.29 4.12 9.12
CA VAL A 61 27.33 5.12 8.66
C VAL A 61 27.53 6.46 9.37
N TRP A 62 27.45 7.55 8.64
CA TRP A 62 27.30 8.90 9.20
C TRP A 62 25.84 9.21 9.44
N CYS A 63 25.56 9.71 10.61
CA CYS A 63 24.21 10.07 11.01
C CYS A 63 24.16 11.49 11.56
N LEU A 64 23.03 12.16 11.37
CA LEU A 64 22.66 13.37 12.07
C LEU A 64 21.84 13.02 13.32
N ASP A 65 22.36 13.32 14.50
CA ASP A 65 21.54 13.38 15.70
C ASP A 65 20.66 14.63 15.62
N GLN A 66 19.37 14.44 15.41
CA GLN A 66 18.42 15.55 15.21
C GLN A 66 18.13 16.32 16.50
N ILE A 67 18.42 15.75 17.66
CA ILE A 67 18.25 16.41 18.96
C ILE A 67 19.49 17.25 19.27
N ALA A 68 20.67 16.64 19.19
CA ALA A 68 21.94 17.31 19.46
C ALA A 68 22.41 18.22 18.30
N GLN A 69 21.76 18.13 17.12
CA GLN A 69 22.13 18.85 15.89
C GLN A 69 23.62 18.67 15.52
N SER A 70 24.11 17.46 15.70
CA SER A 70 25.51 17.10 15.46
C SER A 70 25.62 15.83 14.60
N VAL A 71 26.68 15.76 13.79
CA VAL A 71 26.99 14.54 13.03
C VAL A 71 27.71 13.57 13.94
N ILE A 72 27.24 12.32 13.93
CA ILE A 72 27.82 11.20 14.66
C ILE A 72 28.20 10.10 13.69
N THR A 73 29.20 9.31 14.03
CA THR A 73 29.67 8.17 13.26
C THR A 73 29.36 6.90 14.03
N PHE A 74 28.75 5.94 13.33
CA PHE A 74 28.64 4.56 13.80
C PHE A 74 29.56 3.67 12.96
N GLU A 75 30.57 3.13 13.59
CA GLU A 75 31.43 2.10 12.98
C GLU A 75 30.75 0.74 13.13
N ALA A 76 30.80 -0.08 12.08
CA ALA A 76 30.20 -1.40 12.05
C ALA A 76 30.89 -2.33 11.05
N ASP A 77 30.92 -3.61 11.36
CA ASP A 77 31.40 -4.64 10.45
C ASP A 77 30.46 -4.87 9.26
N ALA A 78 29.16 -4.61 9.46
CA ALA A 78 28.13 -4.69 8.43
C ALA A 78 27.04 -3.64 8.68
N VAL A 79 26.47 -3.12 7.59
CA VAL A 79 25.33 -2.19 7.60
C VAL A 79 24.19 -2.80 6.82
N VAL A 80 23.02 -2.90 7.44
CA VAL A 80 21.77 -3.36 6.78
C VAL A 80 20.92 -2.13 6.46
N LEU A 81 20.66 -1.91 5.17
CA LEU A 81 19.73 -0.87 4.72
C LEU A 81 18.31 -1.43 4.68
N ALA A 82 17.44 -0.92 5.54
CA ALA A 82 16.03 -1.26 5.60
C ALA A 82 15.15 0.02 5.59
N THR A 83 15.51 0.98 4.76
CA THR A 83 15.04 2.37 4.75
C THR A 83 13.72 2.56 3.99
N GLY A 84 13.10 1.48 3.50
CA GLY A 84 11.89 1.55 2.70
C GLY A 84 12.16 1.99 1.25
N GLY A 85 11.09 2.42 0.57
CA GLY A 85 11.11 2.72 -0.85
C GLY A 85 11.22 4.21 -1.18
N VAL A 86 10.81 4.54 -2.41
CA VAL A 86 10.92 5.87 -3.03
C VAL A 86 9.56 6.48 -3.38
N GLY A 87 8.49 6.04 -2.76
CA GLY A 87 7.12 6.43 -3.13
C GLY A 87 6.86 7.94 -3.07
N ARG A 88 7.62 8.71 -2.30
CA ARG A 88 7.52 10.18 -2.23
C ARG A 88 8.06 10.92 -3.45
N LEU A 89 8.62 10.23 -4.44
CA LEU A 89 8.92 10.81 -5.76
C LEU A 89 7.65 11.13 -6.56
N TRP A 90 6.53 10.49 -6.24
CA TRP A 90 5.24 10.75 -6.87
C TRP A 90 4.44 11.77 -6.08
N LYS A 91 3.77 12.67 -6.79
CA LYS A 91 2.90 13.69 -6.19
C LYS A 91 1.77 13.04 -5.39
N GLU A 92 1.10 12.05 -6.02
CA GLU A 92 0.03 11.29 -5.39
C GLU A 92 0.59 9.96 -4.89
N THR A 93 0.65 9.78 -3.59
CA THR A 93 1.23 8.59 -2.96
C THR A 93 0.58 8.26 -1.62
N THR A 94 0.40 6.98 -1.34
CA THR A 94 -0.02 6.47 -0.03
C THR A 94 1.16 6.24 0.93
N ASN A 95 2.39 6.41 0.45
CA ASN A 95 3.60 6.21 1.27
C ASN A 95 3.78 7.30 2.31
N PRO A 96 4.42 7.00 3.46
CA PRO A 96 4.77 8.00 4.45
C PRO A 96 5.84 8.97 3.92
N ASP A 97 5.95 10.13 4.55
CA ASP A 97 6.85 11.22 4.13
C ASP A 97 8.33 10.82 4.13
N VAL A 98 8.69 9.81 4.92
CA VAL A 98 10.05 9.26 4.99
C VAL A 98 10.41 8.31 3.83
N ALA A 99 9.49 8.00 2.92
CA ALA A 99 9.75 7.13 1.77
C ALA A 99 10.40 7.89 0.61
N THR A 100 11.54 8.52 0.88
CA THR A 100 12.27 9.45 0.00
C THR A 100 13.38 8.78 -0.81
N GLY A 101 13.71 7.51 -0.52
CA GLY A 101 14.73 6.76 -1.24
C GLY A 101 16.17 7.01 -0.76
N ASP A 102 16.35 7.59 0.42
CA ASP A 102 17.68 7.95 0.94
C ASP A 102 18.62 6.76 1.02
N GLY A 103 18.15 5.60 1.50
CA GLY A 103 18.97 4.39 1.57
C GLY A 103 19.42 3.90 0.21
N LEU A 104 18.56 4.01 -0.81
CA LEU A 104 18.91 3.70 -2.19
C LEU A 104 20.00 4.65 -2.70
N ALA A 105 19.86 5.95 -2.45
CA ALA A 105 20.84 6.95 -2.84
C ALA A 105 22.20 6.72 -2.14
N MET A 106 22.19 6.40 -0.85
CA MET A 106 23.40 6.03 -0.10
C MET A 106 24.09 4.78 -0.69
N ALA A 107 23.30 3.74 -0.98
CA ALA A 107 23.84 2.52 -1.60
C ALA A 107 24.46 2.82 -2.97
N TYR A 108 23.78 3.60 -3.81
CA TYR A 108 24.29 3.98 -5.13
C TYR A 108 25.61 4.76 -5.04
N ARG A 109 25.71 5.75 -4.12
CA ARG A 109 26.94 6.52 -3.92
C ARG A 109 28.13 5.69 -3.45
N THR A 110 27.86 4.59 -2.74
CA THR A 110 28.92 3.65 -2.31
C THR A 110 29.25 2.58 -3.36
N GLY A 111 28.66 2.64 -4.56
CA GLY A 111 28.97 1.75 -5.66
C GLY A 111 28.14 0.46 -5.70
N ALA A 112 27.07 0.35 -4.91
CA ALA A 112 26.17 -0.79 -5.00
C ALA A 112 25.45 -0.82 -6.36
N CYS A 113 25.23 -2.02 -6.88
CA CYS A 113 24.40 -2.22 -8.06
C CYS A 113 22.94 -1.87 -7.74
N VAL A 114 22.34 -1.06 -8.61
CA VAL A 114 20.93 -0.66 -8.52
C VAL A 114 20.23 -1.09 -9.80
N GLU A 115 19.18 -1.89 -9.66
CA GLU A 115 18.43 -2.46 -10.78
C GLU A 115 16.93 -2.16 -10.65
N ASP A 116 16.21 -2.29 -11.75
CA ASP A 116 14.76 -2.28 -11.84
C ASP A 116 14.07 -1.00 -11.29
N MET A 117 14.77 0.14 -11.32
CA MET A 117 14.28 1.41 -10.80
C MET A 117 13.03 1.95 -11.52
N ALA A 118 12.69 1.42 -12.69
CA ALA A 118 11.47 1.75 -13.42
C ALA A 118 10.22 1.07 -12.84
N TYR A 119 10.39 0.05 -12.01
CA TYR A 119 9.27 -0.73 -11.48
C TYR A 119 8.76 -0.15 -10.16
N ILE A 120 7.61 0.49 -10.23
CA ILE A 120 6.87 0.98 -9.06
C ILE A 120 5.51 0.29 -9.03
N GLN A 121 5.15 -0.26 -7.88
CA GLN A 121 3.81 -0.80 -7.68
C GLN A 121 2.85 0.30 -7.23
N PHE A 122 1.81 0.55 -8.02
CA PHE A 122 0.69 1.39 -7.63
C PHE A 122 -0.37 0.55 -6.93
N HIS A 123 -0.83 1.00 -5.76
CA HIS A 123 -1.95 0.36 -5.11
C HIS A 123 -3.26 0.75 -5.81
N PRO A 124 -4.09 -0.22 -6.24
CA PRO A 124 -5.25 0.08 -7.08
C PRO A 124 -6.40 0.77 -6.35
N THR A 125 -6.46 0.67 -5.02
CA THR A 125 -7.59 1.17 -4.22
C THR A 125 -7.11 2.19 -3.18
N ALA A 126 -6.73 3.38 -3.65
CA ALA A 126 -6.59 4.57 -2.81
C ALA A 126 -7.89 5.36 -2.85
N LEU A 127 -8.35 5.88 -1.71
CA LEU A 127 -9.56 6.69 -1.62
C LEU A 127 -9.39 7.98 -2.42
N ALA A 128 -10.30 8.22 -3.37
CA ALA A 128 -10.35 9.44 -4.15
C ALA A 128 -10.94 10.58 -3.30
N SER A 129 -10.12 11.17 -2.44
CA SER A 129 -10.47 12.29 -1.58
C SER A 129 -9.49 13.44 -1.82
N PRO A 130 -9.90 14.71 -1.74
CA PRO A 130 -9.05 15.88 -1.96
C PRO A 130 -8.13 16.15 -0.77
N VAL A 131 -7.52 15.13 -0.20
CA VAL A 131 -6.56 15.21 0.91
C VAL A 131 -5.13 15.08 0.39
N GLU A 132 -4.19 15.70 1.08
CA GLU A 132 -2.78 15.70 0.71
C GLU A 132 -2.18 14.29 0.57
N ARG A 133 -2.66 13.35 1.38
CA ARG A 133 -2.23 11.96 1.32
C ARG A 133 -3.43 11.02 1.19
N PRO A 134 -3.59 10.37 0.03
CA PRO A 134 -4.69 9.42 -0.19
C PRO A 134 -4.69 8.30 0.84
N PHE A 135 -5.87 7.98 1.37
CA PHE A 135 -6.05 6.86 2.29
C PHE A 135 -6.11 5.54 1.52
N LEU A 136 -5.34 4.56 1.98
CA LEU A 136 -5.28 3.25 1.33
C LEU A 136 -6.46 2.38 1.81
N ILE A 137 -7.30 1.96 0.87
CA ILE A 137 -8.31 0.92 1.10
C ILE A 137 -7.63 -0.43 0.90
N SER A 138 -7.49 -1.19 1.99
CA SER A 138 -6.79 -2.48 1.96
C SER A 138 -7.36 -3.42 0.89
N GLU A 139 -6.47 -4.15 0.23
CA GLU A 139 -6.84 -5.22 -0.72
C GLU A 139 -7.74 -6.28 -0.08
N ALA A 140 -7.67 -6.45 1.24
CA ALA A 140 -8.54 -7.36 1.97
C ALA A 140 -10.04 -7.05 1.81
N VAL A 141 -10.42 -5.82 1.47
CA VAL A 141 -11.82 -5.44 1.16
C VAL A 141 -12.26 -6.11 -0.15
N ARG A 142 -11.43 -6.08 -1.20
CA ARG A 142 -11.68 -6.84 -2.44
C ARG A 142 -11.66 -8.35 -2.16
N GLY A 143 -10.74 -8.81 -1.32
CA GLY A 143 -10.69 -10.20 -0.84
C GLY A 143 -11.89 -10.65 -0.02
N ALA A 144 -12.65 -9.72 0.57
CA ALA A 144 -13.92 -9.96 1.25
C ALA A 144 -15.13 -9.95 0.28
N GLY A 145 -14.92 -9.63 -1.00
CA GLY A 145 -15.94 -9.59 -2.03
C GLY A 145 -16.23 -8.20 -2.59
N GLY A 146 -15.47 -7.18 -2.20
CA GLY A 146 -15.62 -5.85 -2.80
C GLY A 146 -15.30 -5.84 -4.29
N VAL A 147 -16.17 -5.25 -5.11
CA VAL A 147 -16.11 -5.25 -6.56
C VAL A 147 -15.84 -3.85 -7.10
N LEU A 148 -14.94 -3.74 -8.08
CA LEU A 148 -14.63 -2.49 -8.76
C LEU A 148 -15.58 -2.27 -9.93
N LEU A 149 -16.34 -1.18 -9.90
CA LEU A 149 -17.21 -0.73 -10.97
C LEU A 149 -16.83 0.69 -11.41
N ASP A 150 -17.06 1.00 -12.67
CA ASP A 150 -17.16 2.38 -13.13
C ASP A 150 -18.63 2.87 -13.03
N GLU A 151 -18.89 4.11 -13.41
CA GLU A 151 -20.23 4.70 -13.36
C GLU A 151 -21.24 3.90 -14.18
N ARG A 152 -20.87 3.44 -15.36
CA ARG A 152 -21.73 2.62 -16.23
C ARG A 152 -22.01 1.24 -15.63
N GLY A 153 -21.01 0.64 -15.02
CA GLY A 153 -21.17 -0.63 -14.30
C GLY A 153 -22.14 -0.51 -13.12
N ILE A 154 -22.09 0.61 -12.39
CA ILE A 154 -23.06 0.91 -11.33
C ILE A 154 -24.46 1.07 -11.90
N GLU A 155 -24.64 1.92 -12.91
CA GLU A 155 -25.95 2.13 -13.54
C GLU A 155 -26.54 0.81 -14.09
N ALA A 156 -25.74 0.00 -14.77
CA ALA A 156 -26.16 -1.28 -15.30
C ALA A 156 -26.55 -2.27 -14.20
N TRP A 157 -25.80 -2.31 -13.11
CA TRP A 157 -26.09 -3.16 -11.94
C TRP A 157 -27.38 -2.71 -11.23
N GLU A 158 -27.57 -1.41 -10.98
CA GLU A 158 -28.80 -0.86 -10.38
C GLU A 158 -30.02 -1.21 -11.23
N ALA A 159 -29.96 -0.98 -12.55
CA ALA A 159 -31.02 -1.34 -13.46
C ALA A 159 -31.31 -2.87 -13.49
N ALA A 160 -30.29 -3.70 -13.29
CA ALA A 160 -30.46 -5.14 -13.19
C ALA A 160 -31.12 -5.56 -11.86
N LYS A 161 -30.80 -4.88 -10.74
CA LYS A 161 -31.46 -5.08 -9.44
C LYS A 161 -32.96 -4.75 -9.52
N ASP A 162 -33.30 -3.63 -10.15
CA ASP A 162 -34.71 -3.21 -10.29
C ASP A 162 -35.51 -4.24 -11.11
N ARG A 163 -34.95 -4.69 -12.24
CA ARG A 163 -35.59 -5.74 -13.07
C ARG A 163 -35.77 -7.05 -12.31
N ALA A 164 -34.74 -7.49 -11.57
CA ALA A 164 -34.84 -8.72 -10.78
C ALA A 164 -35.90 -8.62 -9.69
N LYS A 165 -36.00 -7.44 -9.04
CA LYS A 165 -37.04 -7.17 -8.04
C LYS A 165 -38.47 -7.23 -8.63
N GLU A 166 -38.65 -6.62 -9.82
CA GLU A 166 -39.93 -6.66 -10.53
C GLU A 166 -40.31 -8.07 -10.96
N ALA A 167 -39.32 -8.88 -11.39
CA ALA A 167 -39.52 -10.28 -11.79
C ALA A 167 -39.63 -11.26 -10.62
N GLY A 168 -39.38 -10.84 -9.39
CA GLY A 168 -39.30 -11.71 -8.21
C GLY A 168 -38.09 -12.65 -8.22
N GLU A 169 -37.02 -12.25 -8.91
CA GLU A 169 -35.77 -13.00 -9.02
C GLU A 169 -34.75 -12.56 -7.96
N SER A 170 -33.68 -13.36 -7.81
CA SER A 170 -32.57 -13.02 -6.91
C SER A 170 -31.78 -11.81 -7.41
N THR A 171 -31.32 -10.97 -6.50
CA THR A 171 -30.50 -9.80 -6.80
C THR A 171 -29.20 -10.21 -7.51
N PRO A 172 -28.89 -9.65 -8.69
CA PRO A 172 -27.65 -9.98 -9.42
C PRO A 172 -26.43 -9.46 -8.67
N GLN A 173 -25.36 -10.26 -8.70
CA GLN A 173 -24.08 -9.86 -8.10
C GLN A 173 -23.36 -8.82 -8.97
N PRO A 174 -22.65 -7.85 -8.37
CA PRO A 174 -22.01 -6.76 -9.11
C PRO A 174 -20.81 -7.21 -9.96
N ASP A 175 -20.24 -8.40 -9.68
CA ASP A 175 -19.08 -8.93 -10.40
C ASP A 175 -19.27 -8.95 -11.92
N ALA A 176 -20.46 -9.33 -12.38
CA ALA A 176 -20.78 -9.41 -13.82
C ALA A 176 -20.74 -8.05 -14.54
N PHE A 177 -20.75 -6.94 -13.79
CA PHE A 177 -20.74 -5.57 -14.31
C PHE A 177 -19.38 -4.89 -14.14
N SER A 178 -18.37 -5.64 -13.65
CA SER A 178 -17.04 -5.10 -13.40
C SER A 178 -16.26 -4.90 -14.70
N PHE A 179 -15.79 -3.68 -14.94
CA PHE A 179 -14.90 -3.39 -16.05
C PHE A 179 -13.60 -4.19 -16.01
N THR A 180 -13.18 -4.67 -14.85
CA THR A 180 -11.95 -5.47 -14.69
C THR A 180 -12.02 -6.80 -15.43
N LEU A 181 -13.22 -7.31 -15.73
CA LEU A 181 -13.42 -8.52 -16.51
C LEU A 181 -13.03 -8.34 -18.00
N GLU A 182 -12.95 -7.12 -18.51
CA GLU A 182 -12.41 -6.83 -19.85
C GLU A 182 -10.90 -7.13 -19.93
N HIS A 183 -10.21 -7.17 -18.78
CA HIS A 183 -8.76 -7.29 -18.68
C HIS A 183 -8.29 -8.65 -18.16
N THR A 184 -9.11 -9.31 -17.34
CA THR A 184 -8.74 -10.58 -16.69
C THR A 184 -9.97 -11.33 -16.17
N PRO A 185 -10.00 -12.67 -16.27
CA PRO A 185 -11.10 -13.46 -15.71
C PRO A 185 -11.19 -13.41 -14.18
N GLU A 186 -10.10 -13.07 -13.48
CA GLU A 186 -10.09 -12.90 -12.03
C GLU A 186 -10.81 -11.62 -11.57
N GLY A 187 -11.15 -10.73 -12.51
CA GLY A 187 -11.87 -9.51 -12.23
C GLY A 187 -11.19 -8.64 -11.18
N SER A 188 -11.96 -8.18 -10.19
CA SER A 188 -11.46 -7.33 -9.10
C SER A 188 -10.47 -8.03 -8.14
N LEU A 189 -10.32 -9.36 -8.22
CA LEU A 189 -9.36 -10.15 -7.44
C LEU A 189 -8.03 -10.40 -8.14
N ALA A 190 -7.82 -9.88 -9.34
CA ALA A 190 -6.55 -9.95 -10.03
C ALA A 190 -5.42 -9.26 -9.24
N THR A 191 -4.17 -9.50 -9.65
CA THR A 191 -3.00 -8.88 -9.02
C THR A 191 -3.02 -7.36 -9.16
N ARG A 192 -2.35 -6.67 -8.24
CA ARG A 192 -2.39 -5.19 -8.13
C ARG A 192 -2.01 -4.47 -9.40
N ASP A 193 -1.02 -4.98 -10.13
CA ASP A 193 -0.53 -4.38 -11.36
C ASP A 193 -1.58 -4.46 -12.49
N ILE A 194 -2.29 -5.58 -12.61
CA ILE A 194 -3.39 -5.74 -13.57
C ILE A 194 -4.54 -4.80 -13.21
N VAL A 195 -4.98 -4.81 -11.96
CA VAL A 195 -6.10 -3.96 -11.51
C VAL A 195 -5.76 -2.48 -11.64
N ALA A 196 -4.55 -2.06 -11.25
CA ALA A 196 -4.14 -0.66 -11.37
C ALA A 196 -4.13 -0.17 -12.83
N ARG A 197 -3.63 -1.01 -13.76
CA ARG A 197 -3.68 -0.70 -15.20
C ARG A 197 -5.10 -0.67 -15.75
N ALA A 198 -5.96 -1.59 -15.32
CA ALA A 198 -7.36 -1.62 -15.72
C ALA A 198 -8.08 -0.33 -15.29
N ILE A 199 -7.88 0.12 -14.05
CA ILE A 199 -8.43 1.37 -13.52
C ILE A 199 -7.93 2.57 -14.34
N ASP A 200 -6.62 2.68 -14.56
CA ASP A 200 -6.02 3.78 -15.33
C ASP A 200 -6.59 3.85 -16.76
N GLN A 201 -6.69 2.70 -17.42
CA GLN A 201 -7.27 2.62 -18.77
C GLN A 201 -8.75 3.00 -18.78
N GLN A 202 -9.54 2.53 -17.79
CA GLN A 202 -10.96 2.83 -17.69
C GLN A 202 -11.20 4.33 -17.43
N MET A 203 -10.45 4.93 -16.52
CA MET A 203 -10.52 6.38 -16.27
C MET A 203 -10.17 7.19 -17.53
N LYS A 204 -9.12 6.84 -18.23
CA LYS A 204 -8.72 7.50 -19.48
C LYS A 204 -9.77 7.34 -20.59
N LYS A 205 -10.33 6.14 -20.75
CA LYS A 205 -11.36 5.82 -21.74
C LYS A 205 -12.62 6.66 -21.58
N HIS A 206 -12.99 6.96 -20.33
CA HIS A 206 -14.24 7.65 -20.01
C HIS A 206 -14.05 9.09 -19.52
N GLY A 207 -12.81 9.57 -19.38
CA GLY A 207 -12.51 10.92 -18.89
C GLY A 207 -12.88 11.12 -17.41
N THR A 208 -12.89 10.05 -16.61
CA THR A 208 -13.20 10.09 -15.19
C THR A 208 -11.93 10.14 -14.35
N THR A 209 -12.06 10.56 -13.08
CA THR A 209 -10.93 10.68 -12.15
C THR A 209 -10.90 9.60 -11.09
N HIS A 210 -11.92 8.74 -11.04
CA HIS A 210 -12.04 7.66 -10.07
C HIS A 210 -12.95 6.53 -10.58
N VAL A 211 -12.91 5.41 -9.88
CA VAL A 211 -13.82 4.28 -9.99
C VAL A 211 -14.39 3.98 -8.60
N TYR A 212 -15.35 3.09 -8.51
CA TYR A 212 -16.06 2.76 -7.27
C TYR A 212 -15.70 1.37 -6.79
N LEU A 213 -15.47 1.23 -5.49
CA LEU A 213 -15.35 -0.06 -4.81
C LEU A 213 -16.68 -0.36 -4.11
N VAL A 214 -17.48 -1.21 -4.72
CA VAL A 214 -18.83 -1.55 -4.25
C VAL A 214 -18.76 -2.68 -3.23
N THR A 215 -19.39 -2.48 -2.09
CA THR A 215 -19.45 -3.44 -0.97
C THR A 215 -20.88 -3.66 -0.46
N SER A 216 -21.86 -2.86 -0.91
CA SER A 216 -23.26 -2.88 -0.44
C SER A 216 -24.04 -4.17 -0.73
N HIS A 217 -23.49 -5.08 -1.52
CA HIS A 217 -24.06 -6.41 -1.79
C HIS A 217 -23.61 -7.48 -0.80
N LEU A 218 -22.69 -7.15 0.11
CA LEU A 218 -22.13 -8.08 1.07
C LEU A 218 -22.97 -8.07 2.36
N ASP A 219 -23.35 -9.29 2.83
CA ASP A 219 -24.08 -9.48 4.08
C ASP A 219 -23.19 -9.38 5.33
N GLU A 220 -21.88 -9.37 5.13
CA GLU A 220 -20.92 -9.30 6.23
C GLU A 220 -20.89 -7.89 6.84
N ARG A 221 -20.75 -7.82 8.15
CA ARG A 221 -20.47 -6.57 8.87
C ARG A 221 -19.03 -6.13 8.62
N LEU A 222 -18.81 -5.50 7.47
CA LEU A 222 -17.49 -5.04 7.05
C LEU A 222 -16.88 -4.03 8.03
N GLU A 223 -17.70 -3.25 8.70
CA GLU A 223 -17.29 -2.31 9.75
C GLU A 223 -16.58 -3.02 10.93
N GLU A 224 -17.06 -4.19 11.33
CA GLU A 224 -16.44 -4.99 12.37
C GLU A 224 -15.13 -5.65 11.90
N LYS A 225 -15.05 -5.97 10.62
CA LYS A 225 -13.89 -6.61 9.98
C LYS A 225 -12.79 -5.60 9.65
N PHE A 226 -13.18 -4.39 9.24
CA PHE A 226 -12.30 -3.30 8.82
C PHE A 226 -12.57 -1.99 9.59
N PRO A 227 -12.43 -1.99 10.93
CA PRO A 227 -12.84 -0.85 11.76
C PRO A 227 -12.04 0.43 11.52
N THR A 228 -10.80 0.33 11.04
CA THR A 228 -9.98 1.51 10.72
C THR A 228 -10.44 2.14 9.41
N ILE A 229 -10.75 1.30 8.41
CA ILE A 229 -11.28 1.76 7.12
C ILE A 229 -12.65 2.39 7.34
N ALA A 230 -13.56 1.72 8.08
CA ALA A 230 -14.90 2.22 8.37
C ALA A 230 -14.87 3.62 8.99
N ARG A 231 -14.10 3.82 10.06
CA ARG A 231 -13.94 5.12 10.72
C ARG A 231 -13.37 6.21 9.79
N ARG A 232 -12.46 5.82 8.88
CA ARG A 232 -11.89 6.79 7.94
C ARG A 232 -12.90 7.19 6.87
N LEU A 233 -13.68 6.24 6.35
CA LEU A 233 -14.74 6.51 5.38
C LEU A 233 -15.85 7.36 6.01
N GLU A 234 -16.26 7.06 7.23
CA GLU A 234 -17.24 7.83 7.98
C GLU A 234 -16.81 9.30 8.14
N ALA A 235 -15.54 9.56 8.41
CA ALA A 235 -14.99 10.91 8.50
C ALA A 235 -15.07 11.70 7.18
N GLU A 236 -15.17 11.01 6.05
CA GLU A 236 -15.36 11.58 4.69
C GLU A 236 -16.84 11.53 4.23
N GLY A 237 -17.77 11.13 5.12
CA GLY A 237 -19.19 10.98 4.79
C GLY A 237 -19.53 9.76 3.93
N LEU A 238 -18.65 8.77 3.89
CA LEU A 238 -18.80 7.52 3.14
C LEU A 238 -19.06 6.35 4.10
N THR A 239 -19.60 5.26 3.57
CA THR A 239 -19.82 4.01 4.31
C THR A 239 -19.11 2.83 3.68
N ILE A 240 -18.91 1.76 4.44
CA ILE A 240 -18.38 0.48 3.98
C ILE A 240 -19.45 -0.60 4.14
N GLY A 241 -20.44 -0.61 3.31
CA GLY A 241 -21.56 -1.56 3.41
C GLY A 241 -22.89 -0.88 3.31
#